data_2c1c0fc840c31f45e88761f0f26c5da4
#
_entry.id   2c1c0fc840c31f45e88761f0f26c5da4
#
_cell.length_a   1.000
_cell.length_b   1.000
_cell.length_c   1.000
_cell.angle_alpha   90.00
_cell.angle_beta   90.00
_cell.angle_gamma   90.00
#
_symmetry.space_group_name_H-M   'P 1'
#
loop_
_entity.id
_entity.type
_entity.pdbx_description
1 polymer ?
#
loop_
_entity_poly.entity_id
_entity_poly.type
_entity_poly.pdbx_seq_one_letter_code
_entity_poly.pdbx_strand_id
1 'polypeptide(L)'
;FDEENGGWVDRDKLEPKHFKKWVEFCKARGLGCDFNPTFFSHPKCDPLTLASPNEETRRFWINHGKACIRISQYLAEELGQPCIMNIWTGDGFKDIPADRMGPRMRYKESMDEILSEPFDFNLVKPCVESKVFGIGVEAYTVGSAEYALSYAAANPGKCIPLMDNGHYHPTEVVSDKIPALLTFFPELALHITRPIRWDSDHVVLLDDETKELCKEIVRCGGLDGRVH
;
A
#
# COMPACT_ATOMS: atom_id res chain seq x y z
N PHE A 1 -7.13 17.71 0.25
CA PHE A 1 -7.12 18.02 -1.18
C PHE A 1 -7.72 19.40 -1.40
N ASP A 2 -7.03 20.25 -2.14
CA ASP A 2 -7.49 21.60 -2.43
C ASP A 2 -8.15 21.65 -3.82
N GLU A 3 -9.43 21.98 -3.87
CA GLU A 3 -10.13 22.19 -5.13
C GLU A 3 -9.85 23.59 -5.67
N GLU A 4 -9.46 23.71 -6.92
CA GLU A 4 -9.13 24.99 -7.55
C GLU A 4 -10.26 26.03 -7.48
N ASN A 5 -11.49 25.62 -7.25
CA ASN A 5 -12.66 26.51 -7.22
C ASN A 5 -13.64 26.22 -6.07
N GLY A 6 -13.33 25.36 -5.14
CA GLY A 6 -14.30 24.86 -4.18
C GLY A 6 -13.86 24.81 -2.74
N GLY A 7 -12.58 24.99 -2.47
CA GLY A 7 -12.02 24.90 -1.14
C GLY A 7 -11.54 23.49 -0.78
N TRP A 8 -11.35 23.25 0.50
CA TRP A 8 -10.77 22.01 1.03
C TRP A 8 -11.75 20.85 1.02
N VAL A 9 -11.31 19.72 0.43
CA VAL A 9 -12.01 18.42 0.50
C VAL A 9 -11.20 17.47 1.35
N ASP A 10 -11.81 16.95 2.41
CA ASP A 10 -11.14 16.01 3.30
C ASP A 10 -11.00 14.62 2.66
N ARG A 11 -10.07 13.82 3.18
CA ARG A 11 -9.66 12.54 2.58
C ARG A 11 -10.80 11.52 2.46
N ASP A 12 -11.71 11.49 3.42
CA ASP A 12 -12.87 10.60 3.42
C ASP A 12 -13.98 10.99 2.43
N LYS A 13 -13.85 12.16 1.79
CA LYS A 13 -14.81 12.71 0.83
C LYS A 13 -14.23 12.90 -0.57
N LEU A 14 -13.05 12.36 -0.82
CA LEU A 14 -12.45 12.41 -2.14
C LEU A 14 -13.27 11.60 -3.15
N GLU A 15 -13.34 12.13 -4.37
CA GLU A 15 -14.06 11.56 -5.50
C GLU A 15 -13.16 11.50 -6.73
N PRO A 16 -13.45 10.65 -7.72
CA PRO A 16 -12.70 10.58 -8.98
C PRO A 16 -12.51 11.91 -9.68
N LYS A 17 -13.51 12.79 -9.66
CA LYS A 17 -13.45 14.12 -10.30
C LYS A 17 -12.25 14.97 -9.86
N HIS A 18 -11.78 14.79 -8.62
CA HIS A 18 -10.63 15.54 -8.08
C HIS A 18 -9.31 15.13 -8.76
N PHE A 19 -9.28 14.00 -9.45
CA PHE A 19 -8.09 13.45 -10.10
C PHE A 19 -8.09 13.64 -11.63
N LYS A 20 -9.05 14.37 -12.16
CA LYS A 20 -9.19 14.59 -13.61
C LYS A 20 -7.93 15.17 -14.26
N LYS A 21 -7.28 16.13 -13.61
CA LYS A 21 -6.03 16.73 -14.13
C LYS A 21 -4.86 15.76 -14.14
N TRP A 22 -4.80 14.84 -13.18
CA TRP A 22 -3.82 13.75 -13.17
C TRP A 22 -4.03 12.82 -14.37
N VAL A 23 -5.27 12.46 -14.64
CA VAL A 23 -5.62 11.66 -15.82
C VAL A 23 -5.25 12.37 -17.11
N GLU A 24 -5.62 13.65 -17.26
CA GLU A 24 -5.27 14.45 -18.43
C GLU A 24 -3.76 14.54 -18.64
N PHE A 25 -3.00 14.74 -17.57
CA PHE A 25 -1.54 14.76 -17.61
C PHE A 25 -0.95 13.42 -18.06
N CYS A 26 -1.44 12.31 -17.51
CA CYS A 26 -0.97 10.97 -17.85
C CYS A 26 -1.33 10.64 -19.31
N LYS A 27 -2.56 10.87 -19.75
CA LYS A 27 -2.99 10.66 -21.14
C LYS A 27 -2.13 11.41 -22.13
N ALA A 28 -1.86 12.69 -21.85
CA ALA A 28 -1.05 13.54 -22.75
C ALA A 28 0.40 13.03 -22.91
N ARG A 29 0.86 12.13 -22.04
CA ARG A 29 2.23 11.57 -22.03
C ARG A 29 2.30 10.07 -22.23
N GLY A 30 1.17 9.41 -22.43
CA GLY A 30 1.11 7.95 -22.54
C GLY A 30 1.58 7.23 -21.27
N LEU A 31 1.29 7.79 -20.10
CA LEU A 31 1.67 7.24 -18.79
C LEU A 31 0.48 6.56 -18.13
N GLY A 32 0.78 5.55 -17.33
CA GLY A 32 -0.13 5.04 -16.32
C GLY A 32 -0.08 5.83 -15.02
N CYS A 33 -0.93 5.44 -14.09
CA CYS A 33 -0.96 6.06 -12.77
C CYS A 33 -1.35 5.03 -11.72
N ASP A 34 -0.40 4.67 -10.87
CA ASP A 34 -0.69 3.95 -9.65
C ASP A 34 -1.10 4.91 -8.55
N PHE A 35 -1.75 4.41 -7.51
CA PHE A 35 -2.26 5.25 -6.44
C PHE A 35 -1.73 4.78 -5.08
N ASN A 36 -0.93 5.63 -4.46
CA ASN A 36 -0.38 5.40 -3.12
C ASN A 36 -1.06 6.35 -2.11
N PRO A 37 -2.24 6.00 -1.59
CA PRO A 37 -2.97 6.84 -0.65
C PRO A 37 -2.26 6.92 0.71
N THR A 38 -2.38 8.06 1.36
CA THR A 38 -1.75 8.35 2.64
C THR A 38 -2.69 8.05 3.79
N PHE A 39 -2.34 7.09 4.66
CA PHE A 39 -3.03 6.78 5.92
C PHE A 39 -2.28 7.33 7.15
N PHE A 40 -1.69 8.50 7.03
CA PHE A 40 -0.94 9.20 8.07
C PHE A 40 -0.96 10.71 7.81
N SER A 41 -0.29 11.52 8.64
CA SER A 41 -0.18 12.98 8.48
C SER A 41 -1.53 13.68 8.33
N HIS A 42 -2.42 13.44 9.30
CA HIS A 42 -3.74 14.06 9.39
C HIS A 42 -4.12 14.25 10.86
N PRO A 43 -4.90 15.30 11.24
CA PRO A 43 -5.33 15.48 12.64
C PRO A 43 -6.09 14.30 13.25
N LYS A 44 -6.74 13.47 12.42
CA LYS A 44 -7.39 12.22 12.85
C LYS A 44 -6.41 11.01 12.90
N CYS A 45 -5.11 11.24 12.94
CA CYS A 45 -4.08 10.22 13.14
C CYS A 45 -3.43 10.44 14.51
N ASP A 46 -4.12 10.06 15.58
CA ASP A 46 -3.60 10.19 16.94
C ASP A 46 -4.08 9.04 17.84
N PRO A 47 -3.20 8.11 18.21
CA PRO A 47 -1.92 7.78 17.55
C PRO A 47 -2.10 6.79 16.39
N LEU A 48 -3.30 6.24 16.16
CA LEU A 48 -3.61 5.18 15.22
C LEU A 48 -4.67 5.61 14.20
N THR A 49 -4.70 4.96 13.05
CA THR A 49 -5.66 5.18 11.97
C THR A 49 -6.64 4.02 11.84
N LEU A 50 -6.38 3.07 10.97
CA LEU A 50 -7.19 1.88 10.72
C LEU A 50 -7.23 0.90 11.91
N ALA A 51 -6.24 0.96 12.79
CA ALA A 51 -6.18 0.17 14.02
C ALA A 51 -6.67 0.92 15.27
N SER A 52 -7.14 2.16 15.14
CA SER A 52 -7.56 2.99 16.26
C SER A 52 -8.68 2.32 17.09
N PRO A 53 -8.63 2.39 18.43
CA PRO A 53 -9.75 1.98 19.27
C PRO A 53 -10.96 2.93 19.14
N ASN A 54 -10.75 4.16 18.66
CA ASN A 54 -11.81 5.11 18.40
C ASN A 54 -12.53 4.77 17.09
N GLU A 55 -13.81 4.46 17.17
CA GLU A 55 -14.62 4.07 16.02
C GLU A 55 -14.79 5.22 14.99
N GLU A 56 -14.94 6.46 15.45
CA GLU A 56 -15.07 7.62 14.56
C GLU A 56 -13.79 7.80 13.72
N THR A 57 -12.63 7.66 14.37
CA THR A 57 -11.32 7.70 13.69
C THR A 57 -11.19 6.58 12.65
N ARG A 58 -11.54 5.34 13.05
CA ARG A 58 -11.50 4.22 12.08
C ARG A 58 -12.47 4.45 10.93
N ARG A 59 -13.66 4.92 11.20
CA ARG A 59 -14.69 5.19 10.17
C ARG A 59 -14.18 6.19 9.13
N PHE A 60 -13.54 7.26 9.57
CA PHE A 60 -12.92 8.24 8.67
C PHE A 60 -11.90 7.57 7.73
N TRP A 61 -10.99 6.77 8.28
CA TRP A 61 -9.95 6.12 7.49
C TRP A 61 -10.47 4.99 6.61
N ILE A 62 -11.49 4.27 7.03
CA ILE A 62 -12.19 3.28 6.19
C ILE A 62 -12.86 3.98 4.99
N ASN A 63 -13.54 5.08 5.22
CA ASN A 63 -14.18 5.85 4.15
C ASN A 63 -13.13 6.41 3.18
N HIS A 64 -11.99 6.88 3.69
CA HIS A 64 -10.85 7.25 2.87
C HIS A 64 -10.37 6.08 2.00
N GLY A 65 -10.16 4.89 2.56
CA GLY A 65 -9.76 3.70 1.80
C GLY A 65 -10.76 3.32 0.70
N LYS A 66 -12.06 3.36 1.00
CA LYS A 66 -13.11 3.13 -0.01
C LYS A 66 -13.09 4.17 -1.12
N ALA A 67 -12.90 5.45 -0.77
CA ALA A 67 -12.73 6.50 -1.76
C ALA A 67 -11.53 6.24 -2.67
N CYS A 68 -10.41 5.78 -2.09
CA CYS A 68 -9.21 5.45 -2.84
C CYS A 68 -9.42 4.28 -3.83
N ILE A 69 -10.21 3.27 -3.48
CA ILE A 69 -10.60 2.19 -4.41
C ILE A 69 -11.35 2.78 -5.62
N ARG A 70 -12.36 3.63 -5.38
CA ARG A 70 -13.11 4.26 -6.48
C ARG A 70 -12.24 5.15 -7.37
N ILE A 71 -11.30 5.87 -6.77
CA ILE A 71 -10.34 6.71 -7.51
C ILE A 71 -9.41 5.83 -8.34
N SER A 72 -8.88 4.74 -7.77
CA SER A 72 -8.00 3.81 -8.48
C SER A 72 -8.70 3.16 -9.68
N GLN A 73 -9.97 2.78 -9.52
CA GLN A 73 -10.76 2.25 -10.64
C GLN A 73 -10.95 3.30 -11.74
N TYR A 74 -11.28 4.53 -11.38
CA TYR A 74 -11.37 5.63 -12.33
C TYR A 74 -10.05 5.86 -13.08
N LEU A 75 -8.92 5.84 -12.38
CA LEU A 75 -7.60 5.97 -13.01
C LEU A 75 -7.34 4.83 -14.01
N ALA A 76 -7.63 3.59 -13.61
CA ALA A 76 -7.44 2.42 -14.47
C ALA A 76 -8.32 2.46 -15.72
N GLU A 77 -9.61 2.78 -15.58
CA GLU A 77 -10.57 2.90 -16.68
C GLU A 77 -10.16 3.99 -17.67
N GLU A 78 -9.77 5.14 -17.16
CA GLU A 78 -9.40 6.29 -17.99
C GLU A 78 -8.05 6.14 -18.70
N LEU A 79 -7.11 5.42 -18.09
CA LEU A 79 -5.76 5.22 -18.64
C LEU A 79 -5.59 3.91 -19.39
N GLY A 80 -6.57 3.00 -19.29
CA GLY A 80 -6.58 1.72 -20.01
C GLY A 80 -5.53 0.73 -19.53
N GLN A 81 -5.14 0.80 -18.25
CA GLN A 81 -4.20 -0.12 -17.62
C GLN A 81 -4.50 -0.29 -16.13
N PRO A 82 -4.13 -1.42 -15.52
CA PRO A 82 -4.35 -1.63 -14.09
C PRO A 82 -3.71 -0.53 -13.24
N CYS A 83 -4.39 -0.17 -12.15
CA CYS A 83 -3.89 0.74 -11.13
C CYS A 83 -3.51 -0.05 -9.87
N ILE A 84 -2.25 0.00 -9.48
CA ILE A 84 -1.79 -0.56 -8.21
C ILE A 84 -2.17 0.44 -7.11
N MET A 85 -2.92 -0.03 -6.12
CA MET A 85 -3.36 0.80 -4.99
C MET A 85 -2.73 0.29 -3.70
N ASN A 86 -1.76 1.01 -3.17
CA ASN A 86 -1.08 0.61 -1.96
C ASN A 86 -1.87 0.98 -0.70
N ILE A 87 -2.08 0.03 0.21
CA ILE A 87 -2.62 0.28 1.54
C ILE A 87 -1.51 0.03 2.56
N TRP A 88 -0.97 1.13 3.04
CA TRP A 88 0.05 1.17 4.06
C TRP A 88 -0.40 2.06 5.21
N THR A 89 -0.17 1.64 6.43
CA THR A 89 -0.40 2.44 7.63
C THR A 89 0.83 2.48 8.52
N GLY A 90 1.09 3.64 9.11
CA GLY A 90 2.12 3.80 10.13
C GLY A 90 1.68 3.37 11.53
N ASP A 91 0.51 2.74 11.67
CA ASP A 91 -0.05 2.36 12.97
C ASP A 91 0.91 1.46 13.76
N GLY A 92 1.29 1.93 14.93
CA GLY A 92 2.24 1.26 15.81
C GLY A 92 2.48 2.04 17.10
N PHE A 93 3.41 1.54 17.91
CA PHE A 93 3.79 2.18 19.18
C PHE A 93 5.31 2.14 19.37
N LYS A 94 5.85 3.18 20.00
CA LYS A 94 7.28 3.23 20.37
C LYS A 94 7.66 2.15 21.36
N ASP A 95 6.75 1.84 22.28
CA ASP A 95 6.91 0.76 23.25
C ASP A 95 6.01 -0.42 22.88
N ILE A 96 6.38 -1.61 23.33
CA ILE A 96 5.59 -2.81 23.12
C ILE A 96 4.33 -2.74 23.98
N PRO A 97 3.13 -2.67 23.39
CA PRO A 97 1.89 -2.62 24.16
C PRO A 97 1.57 -3.97 24.80
N ALA A 98 0.81 -3.94 25.90
CA ALA A 98 0.32 -5.16 26.54
C ALA A 98 -0.64 -5.94 25.61
N ASP A 99 -1.51 -5.23 24.91
CA ASP A 99 -2.39 -5.80 23.88
C ASP A 99 -1.79 -5.60 22.50
N ARG A 100 -1.24 -6.66 21.93
CA ARG A 100 -0.71 -6.67 20.55
C ARG A 100 -1.71 -7.21 19.53
N MET A 101 -2.78 -7.85 20.00
CA MET A 101 -3.77 -8.50 19.13
C MET A 101 -4.90 -7.53 18.78
N GLY A 102 -5.40 -6.76 19.72
CA GLY A 102 -6.53 -5.86 19.53
C GLY A 102 -6.33 -4.87 18.38
N PRO A 103 -5.20 -4.14 18.28
CA PRO A 103 -4.93 -3.27 17.12
C PRO A 103 -4.92 -4.02 15.80
N ARG A 104 -4.36 -5.22 15.73
CA ARG A 104 -4.34 -6.05 14.51
C ARG A 104 -5.73 -6.55 14.11
N MET A 105 -6.56 -6.91 15.09
CA MET A 105 -7.95 -7.28 14.83
C MET A 105 -8.73 -6.10 14.24
N ARG A 106 -8.62 -4.92 14.82
CA ARG A 106 -9.26 -3.71 14.30
C ARG A 106 -8.75 -3.32 12.93
N TYR A 107 -7.45 -3.46 12.67
CA TYR A 107 -6.88 -3.22 11.35
C TYR A 107 -7.46 -4.20 10.32
N LYS A 108 -7.54 -5.49 10.67
CA LYS A 108 -8.17 -6.50 9.81
C LYS A 108 -9.62 -6.16 9.49
N GLU A 109 -10.42 -5.82 10.50
CA GLU A 109 -11.82 -5.42 10.31
C GLU A 109 -11.94 -4.19 9.39
N SER A 110 -11.07 -3.21 9.56
CA SER A 110 -11.01 -2.01 8.73
C SER A 110 -10.64 -2.34 7.28
N MET A 111 -9.66 -3.21 7.07
CA MET A 111 -9.25 -3.67 5.74
C MET A 111 -10.35 -4.49 5.07
N ASP A 112 -11.01 -5.40 5.79
CA ASP A 112 -12.13 -6.19 5.29
C ASP A 112 -13.26 -5.27 4.80
N GLU A 113 -13.52 -4.19 5.54
CA GLU A 113 -14.54 -3.23 5.16
C GLU A 113 -14.11 -2.35 3.97
N ILE A 114 -12.86 -1.93 3.88
CA ILE A 114 -12.32 -1.23 2.70
C ILE A 114 -12.48 -2.09 1.46
N LEU A 115 -12.04 -3.35 1.51
CA LEU A 115 -12.10 -4.30 0.39
C LEU A 115 -13.51 -4.87 0.13
N SER A 116 -14.52 -4.44 0.89
CA SER A 116 -15.92 -4.67 0.56
C SER A 116 -16.48 -3.65 -0.43
N GLU A 117 -15.77 -2.53 -0.66
CA GLU A 117 -16.15 -1.60 -1.73
C GLU A 117 -16.08 -2.34 -3.08
N PRO A 118 -17.11 -2.23 -3.92
CA PRO A 118 -17.09 -2.90 -5.22
C PRO A 118 -15.99 -2.35 -6.13
N PHE A 119 -15.22 -3.24 -6.74
CA PHE A 119 -14.21 -2.91 -7.76
C PHE A 119 -13.92 -4.11 -8.65
N ASP A 120 -13.38 -3.85 -9.84
CA ASP A 120 -12.86 -4.89 -10.73
C ASP A 120 -11.39 -5.16 -10.41
N PHE A 121 -11.10 -6.36 -9.92
CA PHE A 121 -9.74 -6.78 -9.58
C PHE A 121 -8.79 -6.82 -10.78
N ASN A 122 -9.29 -6.86 -12.02
CA ASN A 122 -8.45 -6.73 -13.20
C ASN A 122 -7.99 -5.27 -13.43
N LEU A 123 -8.73 -4.31 -12.91
CA LEU A 123 -8.44 -2.88 -13.05
C LEU A 123 -7.75 -2.30 -11.82
N VAL A 124 -8.15 -2.71 -10.64
CA VAL A 124 -7.57 -2.22 -9.38
C VAL A 124 -6.90 -3.37 -8.66
N LYS A 125 -5.63 -3.18 -8.32
CA LYS A 125 -4.82 -4.12 -7.54
C LYS A 125 -4.57 -3.55 -6.14
N PRO A 126 -5.50 -3.71 -5.19
CA PRO A 126 -5.20 -3.32 -3.83
C PRO A 126 -4.03 -4.13 -3.30
N CYS A 127 -3.06 -3.44 -2.71
CA CYS A 127 -1.89 -4.06 -2.11
C CYS A 127 -1.90 -3.81 -0.61
N VAL A 128 -1.40 -4.74 0.16
CA VAL A 128 -1.07 -4.55 1.56
C VAL A 128 0.44 -4.57 1.72
N GLU A 129 0.95 -3.43 2.15
CA GLU A 129 2.38 -3.25 2.39
C GLU A 129 2.72 -3.51 3.85
N SER A 130 3.76 -4.30 4.06
CA SER A 130 4.28 -4.55 5.41
C SER A 130 5.19 -3.43 5.88
N LYS A 131 5.24 -3.24 7.21
CA LYS A 131 6.20 -2.38 7.87
C LYS A 131 6.84 -3.10 9.04
N VAL A 132 8.17 -3.04 9.11
CA VAL A 132 8.93 -3.65 10.22
C VAL A 132 9.18 -2.63 11.33
N PHE A 133 9.56 -1.40 10.94
CA PHE A 133 9.80 -0.29 11.86
C PHE A 133 8.96 0.89 11.43
N GLY A 134 8.45 1.67 12.39
CA GLY A 134 7.72 2.89 12.11
C GLY A 134 8.59 4.01 11.52
N ILE A 135 7.91 5.06 11.07
CA ILE A 135 8.58 6.34 10.75
C ILE A 135 9.06 6.91 12.08
N GLY A 136 10.23 6.50 12.51
CA GLY A 136 10.77 6.76 13.82
C GLY A 136 11.23 5.48 14.47
N VAL A 137 10.92 5.27 15.72
CA VAL A 137 11.50 4.20 16.54
C VAL A 137 10.39 3.38 17.19
N GLU A 138 9.39 2.96 16.41
CA GLU A 138 8.35 2.07 16.94
C GLU A 138 8.92 0.67 17.17
N ALA A 139 8.69 0.16 18.38
CA ALA A 139 9.02 -1.22 18.72
C ALA A 139 7.92 -2.21 18.31
N TYR A 140 6.73 -1.71 17.96
CA TYR A 140 5.57 -2.48 17.57
C TYR A 140 4.89 -1.82 16.38
N THR A 141 4.72 -2.56 15.28
CA THR A 141 3.90 -2.17 14.14
C THR A 141 2.70 -3.09 14.00
N VAL A 142 1.54 -2.51 13.69
CA VAL A 142 0.30 -3.28 13.47
C VAL A 142 0.42 -4.11 12.20
N GLY A 143 0.87 -3.50 11.10
CA GLY A 143 1.04 -4.10 9.78
C GLY A 143 2.42 -4.72 9.60
N SER A 144 2.78 -5.74 10.37
CA SER A 144 4.04 -6.47 10.17
C SER A 144 4.05 -7.30 8.89
N ALA A 145 5.21 -7.84 8.49
CA ALA A 145 5.34 -8.70 7.31
C ALA A 145 4.42 -9.92 7.40
N GLU A 146 4.36 -10.56 8.56
CA GLU A 146 3.47 -11.71 8.80
C GLU A 146 2.00 -11.34 8.65
N TYR A 147 1.61 -10.14 9.12
CA TYR A 147 0.25 -9.64 8.95
C TYR A 147 -0.08 -9.43 7.48
N ALA A 148 0.75 -8.68 6.77
CA ALA A 148 0.52 -8.33 5.36
C ALA A 148 0.41 -9.57 4.46
N LEU A 149 1.37 -10.51 4.59
CA LEU A 149 1.35 -11.76 3.84
C LEU A 149 0.16 -12.65 4.17
N SER A 150 -0.18 -12.78 5.47
CA SER A 150 -1.33 -13.57 5.91
C SER A 150 -2.63 -12.95 5.41
N TYR A 151 -2.74 -11.62 5.44
CA TYR A 151 -3.92 -10.92 4.97
C TYR A 151 -4.11 -11.10 3.46
N ALA A 152 -3.06 -10.90 2.65
CA ALA A 152 -3.11 -11.10 1.21
C ALA A 152 -3.47 -12.56 0.86
N ALA A 153 -2.86 -13.53 1.54
CA ALA A 153 -3.14 -14.95 1.33
C ALA A 153 -4.59 -15.34 1.70
N ALA A 154 -5.18 -14.68 2.69
CA ALA A 154 -6.57 -14.92 3.09
C ALA A 154 -7.60 -14.22 2.18
N ASN A 155 -7.17 -13.31 1.30
CA ASN A 155 -8.04 -12.50 0.44
C ASN A 155 -7.68 -12.61 -1.05
N PRO A 156 -7.62 -13.83 -1.62
CA PRO A 156 -7.30 -14.02 -3.04
C PRO A 156 -8.31 -13.33 -3.94
N GLY A 157 -7.84 -12.66 -4.99
CA GLY A 157 -8.69 -11.89 -5.90
C GLY A 157 -9.23 -10.57 -5.34
N LYS A 158 -8.73 -10.13 -4.18
CA LYS A 158 -9.07 -8.84 -3.59
C LYS A 158 -7.84 -8.03 -3.17
N CYS A 159 -6.75 -8.71 -2.87
CA CYS A 159 -5.54 -8.07 -2.37
C CYS A 159 -4.30 -8.86 -2.79
N ILE A 160 -3.23 -8.16 -3.14
CA ILE A 160 -1.92 -8.74 -3.41
C ILE A 160 -0.89 -8.24 -2.38
N PRO A 161 0.18 -9.00 -2.11
CA PRO A 161 1.25 -8.51 -1.24
C PRO A 161 2.07 -7.43 -1.96
N LEU A 162 2.48 -6.41 -1.22
CA LEU A 162 3.48 -5.45 -1.66
C LEU A 162 4.71 -5.56 -0.75
N MET A 163 5.87 -5.66 -1.36
CA MET A 163 7.15 -5.63 -0.67
C MET A 163 7.87 -4.31 -0.94
N ASP A 164 8.17 -3.59 0.12
CA ASP A 164 9.16 -2.50 0.07
C ASP A 164 10.51 -3.05 0.52
N ASN A 165 11.55 -2.93 -0.30
CA ASN A 165 12.86 -3.47 0.03
C ASN A 165 13.56 -2.73 1.19
N GLY A 166 13.09 -1.55 1.55
CA GLY A 166 13.52 -0.82 2.75
C GLY A 166 12.86 -1.28 4.05
N HIS A 167 11.80 -2.09 3.99
CA HIS A 167 11.02 -2.52 5.15
C HIS A 167 11.47 -3.87 5.73
N TYR A 168 12.56 -4.44 5.26
CA TYR A 168 13.10 -5.70 5.74
C TYR A 168 14.38 -5.51 6.55
N HIS A 169 14.69 -6.49 7.38
CA HIS A 169 15.94 -6.46 8.12
C HIS A 169 17.14 -6.47 7.16
N PRO A 170 18.24 -5.73 7.45
CA PRO A 170 19.40 -5.63 6.55
C PRO A 170 20.08 -6.96 6.19
N THR A 171 19.82 -8.03 6.93
CA THR A 171 20.33 -9.36 6.62
C THR A 171 19.40 -10.19 5.74
N GLU A 172 18.22 -9.66 5.40
CA GLU A 172 17.28 -10.34 4.51
C GLU A 172 17.55 -9.96 3.05
N VAL A 173 17.47 -10.94 2.17
CA VAL A 173 17.64 -10.76 0.72
C VAL A 173 16.26 -10.66 0.09
N VAL A 174 15.87 -9.45 -0.33
CA VAL A 174 14.52 -9.21 -0.85
C VAL A 174 14.32 -9.84 -2.23
N SER A 175 15.34 -9.92 -3.06
CA SER A 175 15.27 -10.60 -4.37
C SER A 175 14.85 -12.08 -4.24
N ASP A 176 15.28 -12.78 -3.18
CA ASP A 176 14.89 -14.18 -2.92
C ASP A 176 13.40 -14.32 -2.53
N LYS A 177 12.79 -13.26 -2.02
CA LYS A 177 11.37 -13.25 -1.64
C LYS A 177 10.43 -13.25 -2.86
N ILE A 178 10.87 -12.70 -3.99
CA ILE A 178 10.06 -12.61 -5.22
C ILE A 178 9.60 -14.00 -5.70
N PRO A 179 10.49 -14.94 -6.01
CA PRO A 179 10.08 -16.28 -6.45
C PRO A 179 9.36 -17.05 -5.33
N ALA A 180 9.74 -16.84 -4.07
CA ALA A 180 9.05 -17.47 -2.95
C ALA A 180 7.57 -17.05 -2.90
N LEU A 181 7.26 -15.76 -3.02
CA LEU A 181 5.89 -15.26 -3.03
C LEU A 181 5.13 -15.68 -4.29
N LEU A 182 5.74 -15.62 -5.47
CA LEU A 182 5.12 -16.05 -6.73
C LEU A 182 4.79 -17.55 -6.79
N THR A 183 5.26 -18.34 -5.82
CA THR A 183 4.83 -19.73 -5.62
C THR A 183 3.40 -19.79 -5.07
N PHE A 184 2.98 -18.80 -4.30
CA PHE A 184 1.68 -18.78 -3.60
C PHE A 184 0.73 -17.71 -4.13
N PHE A 185 1.26 -16.64 -4.69
CA PHE A 185 0.48 -15.52 -5.23
C PHE A 185 0.62 -15.45 -6.74
N PRO A 186 -0.47 -15.20 -7.49
CA PRO A 186 -0.41 -15.04 -8.93
C PRO A 186 0.40 -13.79 -9.33
N GLU A 187 0.39 -12.78 -8.49
CA GLU A 187 1.04 -11.48 -8.71
C GLU A 187 1.42 -10.83 -7.38
N LEU A 188 2.38 -9.92 -7.43
CA LEU A 188 2.82 -9.10 -6.30
C LEU A 188 3.22 -7.70 -6.78
N ALA A 189 3.33 -6.76 -5.84
CA ALA A 189 3.84 -5.42 -6.10
C ALA A 189 5.13 -5.15 -5.32
N LEU A 190 5.93 -4.22 -5.82
CA LEU A 190 7.19 -3.81 -5.23
C LEU A 190 7.26 -2.30 -5.05
N HIS A 191 7.74 -1.86 -3.90
CA HIS A 191 8.36 -0.55 -3.74
C HIS A 191 9.88 -0.74 -3.69
N ILE A 192 10.59 -0.13 -4.63
CA ILE A 192 12.05 -0.24 -4.70
C ILE A 192 12.65 1.10 -4.26
N THR A 193 13.26 1.09 -3.09
CA THR A 193 14.01 2.21 -2.55
C THR A 193 15.48 1.81 -2.40
N ARG A 194 16.35 2.74 -2.06
CA ARG A 194 17.70 2.38 -1.62
C ARG A 194 17.61 1.80 -0.21
N PRO A 195 17.90 0.49 -0.01
CA PRO A 195 17.81 -0.12 1.31
C PRO A 195 18.90 0.49 2.19
N ILE A 196 18.47 1.25 3.17
CA ILE A 196 19.26 1.63 4.32
C ILE A 196 18.58 1.02 5.54
N ARG A 197 19.26 0.90 6.63
CA ARG A 197 18.87 0.10 7.80
C ARG A 197 17.54 0.48 8.48
N TRP A 198 16.75 1.35 7.87
CA TRP A 198 15.41 1.75 8.30
C TRP A 198 14.64 2.34 7.10
N ASP A 199 13.34 2.47 7.26
CA ASP A 199 12.44 3.11 6.32
C ASP A 199 12.80 4.60 6.16
N SER A 200 13.26 4.99 4.99
CA SER A 200 13.78 6.33 4.73
C SER A 200 13.48 6.86 3.33
N ASP A 201 12.75 6.11 2.52
CA ASP A 201 12.32 6.49 1.16
C ASP A 201 13.45 7.13 0.33
N HIS A 202 14.65 6.58 0.40
CA HIS A 202 15.78 7.10 -0.33
C HIS A 202 15.68 6.74 -1.81
N VAL A 203 16.12 7.70 -2.64
CA VAL A 203 16.21 7.48 -4.10
C VAL A 203 16.99 6.21 -4.41
N VAL A 204 16.41 5.34 -5.22
CA VAL A 204 17.01 4.08 -5.62
C VAL A 204 18.32 4.31 -6.40
N LEU A 205 19.30 3.48 -6.12
CA LEU A 205 20.55 3.41 -6.86
C LEU A 205 20.62 2.06 -7.57
N LEU A 206 21.27 2.01 -8.72
CA LEU A 206 21.54 0.76 -9.41
C LEU A 206 22.74 0.05 -8.75
N ASP A 207 22.60 -0.28 -7.48
CA ASP A 207 23.56 -1.08 -6.72
C ASP A 207 23.38 -2.58 -6.95
N ASP A 208 24.14 -3.40 -6.24
CA ASP A 208 24.12 -4.85 -6.46
C ASP A 208 22.82 -5.49 -6.02
N GLU A 209 22.16 -4.97 -4.98
CA GLU A 209 20.86 -5.46 -4.54
C GLU A 209 19.76 -5.13 -5.55
N THR A 210 19.72 -3.90 -6.05
CA THR A 210 18.76 -3.49 -7.09
C THR A 210 18.96 -4.29 -8.38
N LYS A 211 20.22 -4.52 -8.79
CA LYS A 211 20.52 -5.39 -9.94
C LYS A 211 20.04 -6.82 -9.73
N GLU A 212 20.19 -7.36 -8.53
CA GLU A 212 19.75 -8.73 -8.25
C GLU A 212 18.22 -8.83 -8.22
N LEU A 213 17.52 -7.83 -7.67
CA LEU A 213 16.07 -7.71 -7.81
C LEU A 213 15.60 -7.73 -9.26
N CYS A 214 16.21 -6.90 -10.12
CA CYS A 214 15.88 -6.86 -11.54
C CYS A 214 16.14 -8.22 -12.23
N LYS A 215 17.26 -8.87 -11.93
CA LYS A 215 17.57 -10.19 -12.49
C LYS A 215 16.54 -11.24 -12.06
N GLU A 216 16.13 -11.22 -10.80
CA GLU A 216 15.20 -12.20 -10.28
C GLU A 216 13.79 -12.00 -10.85
N ILE A 217 13.34 -10.76 -11.04
CA ILE A 217 12.09 -10.46 -11.74
C ILE A 217 12.10 -11.09 -13.15
N VAL A 218 13.22 -10.95 -13.87
CA VAL A 218 13.36 -11.56 -15.21
C VAL A 218 13.39 -13.09 -15.13
N ARG A 219 14.16 -13.67 -14.21
CA ARG A 219 14.32 -15.14 -14.07
C ARG A 219 13.00 -15.84 -13.74
N CYS A 220 12.19 -15.26 -12.89
CA CYS A 220 10.89 -15.86 -12.51
C CYS A 220 9.74 -15.48 -13.43
N GLY A 221 10.01 -14.80 -14.56
CA GLY A 221 8.98 -14.40 -15.54
C GLY A 221 8.07 -13.28 -15.01
N GLY A 222 8.57 -12.41 -14.13
CA GLY A 222 7.77 -11.35 -13.52
C GLY A 222 7.38 -10.21 -14.46
N LEU A 223 8.07 -10.10 -15.63
CA LEU A 223 7.79 -9.05 -16.62
C LEU A 223 6.50 -9.28 -17.44
N ASP A 224 5.86 -10.42 -17.29
CA ASP A 224 4.60 -10.76 -17.96
C ASP A 224 3.34 -10.28 -17.19
N GLY A 225 3.50 -9.32 -16.28
CA GLY A 225 2.42 -8.72 -15.50
C GLY A 225 2.20 -9.37 -14.13
N ARG A 226 3.13 -10.19 -13.65
CA ARG A 226 3.06 -10.78 -12.31
C ARG A 226 3.81 -10.00 -11.24
N VAL A 227 4.70 -9.11 -11.64
CA VAL A 227 5.41 -8.19 -10.74
C VAL A 227 5.14 -6.76 -11.20
N HIS A 228 4.55 -5.98 -10.32
CA HIS A 228 4.17 -4.59 -10.55
C HIS A 228 5.09 -3.61 -9.84
#